data_4dd60a4988ec9c63ec4ee8ece7b74e22
#
_entry.id   4dd60a4988ec9c63ec4ee8ece7b74e22
#
_cell.length_a   1.000
_cell.length_b   1.000
_cell.length_c   1.000
_cell.angle_alpha   90.00
_cell.angle_beta   90.00
_cell.angle_gamma   90.00
#
_symmetry.space_group_name_H-M   'P 1'
#
loop_
_entity.id
_entity.type
_entity.pdbx_description
1 polymer ?
#
loop_
_entity_poly.entity_id
_entity_poly.type
_entity_poly.pdbx_seq_one_letter_code
_entity_poly.pdbx_strand_id
1 'polypeptide(L)'
;MEETDLSSVLLSRLMYPLVEAEIPNLSDIKAKFSMILGAYKIEPKEEALVVWTEGKNEYYVKRFLLAKSVAGLTPKTIKNYGSNLRRIFRDIGKDADTVSPLDIQAYLAMVMSRSSKINADNMRRSLSTFYTWLHREEIIAKNPMNRVDSIKLQKKPKYAFTDMECELLRDNCSTAREKAIVETLFSTWCRVSELCSIKILDIEGDQINVLGKGNKYRYVYLNAKAQVAIRNYLQERTDSNPYLFPRRRQDITGSRKGFVSDSWYKTPEFVSDTEPMDKGSIEYIVRRLGKRAGVENTHPHRFRRTGATMALKRGMPIEQVSKTLGHESLATTQIYLDLSDDILAASHRKYVT
;
A
#
# COMPACT_ATOMS: atom_id res chain seq x y z
N MET A 1 -34.49 6.07 42.35
CA MET A 1 -33.63 5.50 41.31
C MET A 1 -32.95 4.29 41.93
N GLU A 2 -33.36 3.09 41.55
CA GLU A 2 -32.81 1.84 42.06
C GLU A 2 -31.30 1.80 41.72
N GLU A 3 -30.48 1.65 42.76
CA GLU A 3 -29.05 1.34 42.58
C GLU A 3 -28.94 0.02 41.82
N THR A 4 -28.64 0.10 40.58
CA THR A 4 -28.39 -1.09 39.74
C THR A 4 -27.19 -1.78 40.32
N ASP A 5 -27.39 -2.95 40.95
CA ASP A 5 -26.30 -3.74 41.53
C ASP A 5 -25.29 -4.15 40.42
N LEU A 6 -24.19 -3.41 40.38
CA LEU A 6 -23.11 -3.60 39.41
C LEU A 6 -22.50 -5.00 39.46
N SER A 7 -22.59 -5.66 40.63
CA SER A 7 -22.10 -7.03 40.80
C SER A 7 -22.94 -8.00 39.99
N SER A 8 -24.25 -7.80 39.92
CA SER A 8 -25.16 -8.65 39.14
C SER A 8 -24.99 -8.45 37.64
N VAL A 9 -24.74 -7.21 37.21
CA VAL A 9 -24.45 -6.90 35.80
C VAL A 9 -23.12 -7.50 35.34
N LEU A 10 -22.07 -7.41 36.17
CA LEU A 10 -20.78 -8.02 35.91
C LEU A 10 -20.86 -9.53 35.89
N LEU A 11 -21.59 -10.12 36.84
CA LEU A 11 -21.79 -11.56 36.89
C LEU A 11 -22.48 -12.09 35.62
N SER A 12 -23.52 -11.42 35.15
CA SER A 12 -24.20 -11.83 33.93
C SER A 12 -23.28 -11.73 32.70
N ARG A 13 -22.45 -10.69 32.58
CA ARG A 13 -21.47 -10.53 31.49
C ARG A 13 -20.35 -11.57 31.53
N LEU A 14 -19.88 -11.97 32.71
CA LEU A 14 -18.88 -13.02 32.86
C LEU A 14 -19.44 -14.41 32.55
N MET A 15 -20.71 -14.63 32.86
CA MET A 15 -21.38 -15.91 32.59
C MET A 15 -21.77 -16.10 31.13
N TYR A 16 -22.05 -15.04 30.37
CA TYR A 16 -22.53 -15.12 29.00
C TYR A 16 -21.63 -15.97 28.07
N PRO A 17 -20.31 -15.72 27.96
CA PRO A 17 -19.43 -16.53 27.10
C PRO A 17 -19.26 -17.98 27.58
N LEU A 18 -19.45 -18.24 28.90
CA LEU A 18 -19.35 -19.59 29.46
C LEU A 18 -20.62 -20.41 29.16
N VAL A 19 -21.77 -19.76 29.05
CA VAL A 19 -23.03 -20.36 28.60
C VAL A 19 -22.94 -20.71 27.11
N GLU A 20 -22.45 -19.78 26.27
CA GLU A 20 -22.25 -20.03 24.83
C GLU A 20 -21.26 -21.19 24.55
N ALA A 21 -20.25 -21.34 25.42
CA ALA A 21 -19.25 -22.41 25.29
C ALA A 21 -19.68 -23.76 25.88
N GLU A 22 -20.95 -23.89 26.34
CA GLU A 22 -21.52 -25.11 26.92
C GLU A 22 -20.67 -25.76 28.04
N ILE A 23 -20.05 -24.92 28.89
CA ILE A 23 -19.15 -25.39 29.95
C ILE A 23 -19.97 -26.12 31.03
N PRO A 24 -19.58 -27.34 31.46
CA PRO A 24 -20.26 -28.07 32.52
C PRO A 24 -20.09 -27.37 33.88
N ASN A 25 -21.04 -27.56 34.79
CA ASN A 25 -21.05 -27.00 36.16
C ASN A 25 -21.17 -25.47 36.26
N LEU A 26 -21.93 -24.85 35.35
CA LEU A 26 -22.15 -23.40 35.32
C LEU A 26 -22.73 -22.83 36.63
N SER A 27 -23.53 -23.60 37.37
CA SER A 27 -24.08 -23.22 38.67
C SER A 27 -23.00 -22.99 39.73
N ASP A 28 -22.00 -23.88 39.81
CA ASP A 28 -20.87 -23.78 40.72
C ASP A 28 -19.93 -22.62 40.36
N ILE A 29 -19.70 -22.42 39.07
CA ILE A 29 -18.91 -21.31 38.57
C ILE A 29 -19.58 -19.99 38.89
N LYS A 30 -20.91 -19.89 38.67
CA LYS A 30 -21.71 -18.71 39.03
C LYS A 30 -21.66 -18.40 40.51
N ALA A 31 -21.80 -19.42 41.38
CA ALA A 31 -21.72 -19.26 42.84
C ALA A 31 -20.34 -18.75 43.27
N LYS A 32 -19.25 -19.30 42.72
CA LYS A 32 -17.89 -18.84 42.98
C LYS A 32 -17.64 -17.41 42.54
N PHE A 33 -18.08 -17.03 41.34
CA PHE A 33 -17.98 -15.65 40.86
C PHE A 33 -18.81 -14.70 41.71
N SER A 34 -20.02 -15.07 42.09
CA SER A 34 -20.86 -14.26 42.97
C SER A 34 -20.21 -14.01 44.33
N MET A 35 -19.60 -15.05 44.92
CA MET A 35 -18.85 -14.96 46.20
C MET A 35 -17.63 -14.06 46.08
N ILE A 36 -16.87 -14.17 45.00
CA ILE A 36 -15.69 -13.32 44.73
C ILE A 36 -16.15 -11.86 44.51
N LEU A 37 -17.12 -11.60 43.69
CA LEU A 37 -17.64 -10.25 43.43
C LEU A 37 -18.24 -9.60 44.68
N GLY A 38 -18.90 -10.38 45.55
CA GLY A 38 -19.44 -9.91 46.81
C GLY A 38 -18.38 -9.54 47.87
N ALA A 39 -17.13 -10.00 47.71
CA ALA A 39 -16.02 -9.64 48.61
C ALA A 39 -15.39 -8.27 48.25
N TYR A 40 -15.79 -7.65 47.10
CA TYR A 40 -15.24 -6.38 46.65
C TYR A 40 -16.33 -5.31 46.55
N LYS A 41 -16.04 -4.08 46.90
CA LYS A 41 -16.88 -2.92 46.60
C LYS A 41 -16.68 -2.55 45.14
N ILE A 42 -17.68 -2.87 44.29
CA ILE A 42 -17.64 -2.59 42.87
C ILE A 42 -18.27 -1.22 42.67
N GLU A 43 -17.45 -0.24 42.37
CA GLU A 43 -17.91 1.08 41.97
C GLU A 43 -17.78 1.22 40.45
N PRO A 44 -18.74 1.91 39.76
CA PRO A 44 -18.54 2.26 38.36
C PRO A 44 -17.27 3.10 38.32
N LYS A 45 -16.26 2.61 37.64
CA LYS A 45 -15.13 3.44 37.31
C LYS A 45 -15.70 4.54 36.42
N GLU A 46 -15.80 5.77 36.93
CA GLU A 46 -16.04 6.94 36.09
C GLU A 46 -15.17 6.74 34.86
N GLU A 47 -15.74 6.74 33.68
CA GLU A 47 -15.12 6.32 32.41
C GLU A 47 -13.59 6.45 32.41
N ALA A 48 -12.93 5.58 33.12
CA ALA A 48 -11.51 5.42 32.99
C ALA A 48 -11.36 4.72 31.67
N LEU A 49 -11.49 5.49 30.61
CA LEU A 49 -10.75 5.25 29.40
C LEU A 49 -9.48 4.56 29.81
N VAL A 50 -9.26 3.33 29.36
CA VAL A 50 -8.05 2.55 29.59
C VAL A 50 -6.91 3.55 29.74
N VAL A 51 -6.35 3.67 30.97
CA VAL A 51 -5.21 4.54 31.21
C VAL A 51 -4.08 3.89 30.44
N TRP A 52 -3.95 4.32 29.20
CA TRP A 52 -2.80 3.97 28.41
C TRP A 52 -1.63 4.63 29.14
N THR A 53 -0.69 3.86 29.63
CA THR A 53 0.60 4.31 30.16
C THR A 53 1.43 5.05 29.12
N GLU A 54 0.90 5.18 27.92
CA GLU A 54 1.45 5.85 26.76
C GLU A 54 0.98 7.32 26.73
N GLY A 55 1.84 8.21 26.28
CA GLY A 55 1.55 9.64 26.22
C GLY A 55 0.30 9.98 25.41
N LYS A 56 -0.31 11.14 25.72
CA LYS A 56 -1.59 11.64 25.18
C LYS A 56 -1.69 11.56 23.64
N ASN A 57 -0.60 11.83 22.93
CA ASN A 57 -0.53 11.73 21.49
C ASN A 57 -0.75 10.31 20.96
N GLU A 58 -0.14 9.31 21.63
CA GLU A 58 -0.29 7.92 21.21
C GLU A 58 -1.74 7.43 21.44
N TYR A 59 -2.38 7.89 22.50
CA TYR A 59 -3.79 7.63 22.77
C TYR A 59 -4.68 8.16 21.63
N TYR A 60 -4.52 9.41 21.21
CA TYR A 60 -5.31 9.98 20.10
C TYR A 60 -5.01 9.30 18.77
N VAL A 61 -3.73 8.98 18.51
CA VAL A 61 -3.35 8.25 17.30
C VAL A 61 -3.99 6.87 17.25
N LYS A 62 -3.97 6.10 18.35
CA LYS A 62 -4.59 4.77 18.41
C LYS A 62 -6.10 4.82 18.20
N ARG A 63 -6.82 5.75 18.83
CA ARG A 63 -8.26 5.96 18.61
C ARG A 63 -8.56 6.30 17.16
N PHE A 64 -7.80 7.22 16.57
CA PHE A 64 -7.92 7.55 15.15
C PHE A 64 -7.71 6.34 14.24
N LEU A 65 -6.66 5.56 14.48
CA LEU A 65 -6.36 4.37 13.66
C LEU A 65 -7.47 3.31 13.79
N LEU A 66 -8.03 3.13 14.98
CA LEU A 66 -9.18 2.26 15.21
C LEU A 66 -10.40 2.75 14.40
N ALA A 67 -10.74 4.03 14.50
CA ALA A 67 -11.85 4.62 13.73
C ALA A 67 -11.64 4.45 12.21
N LYS A 68 -10.39 4.58 11.72
CA LYS A 68 -10.07 4.34 10.30
C LYS A 68 -10.12 2.87 9.90
N SER A 69 -9.82 1.96 10.83
CA SER A 69 -9.98 0.51 10.62
C SER A 69 -11.45 0.12 10.48
N VAL A 70 -12.31 0.61 11.37
CA VAL A 70 -13.77 0.42 11.30
C VAL A 70 -14.36 1.02 10.02
N ALA A 71 -13.81 2.14 9.55
CA ALA A 71 -14.19 2.75 8.26
C ALA A 71 -13.68 1.97 7.03
N GLY A 72 -13.07 0.79 7.20
CA GLY A 72 -12.68 -0.10 6.11
C GLY A 72 -11.39 0.28 5.38
N LEU A 73 -10.52 1.12 5.97
CA LEU A 73 -9.22 1.42 5.36
C LEU A 73 -8.29 0.22 5.39
N THR A 74 -7.47 0.07 4.34
CA THR A 74 -6.53 -1.05 4.26
C THR A 74 -5.47 -0.99 5.38
N PRO A 75 -5.00 -2.16 5.89
CA PRO A 75 -3.96 -2.21 6.94
C PRO A 75 -2.71 -1.39 6.59
N LYS A 76 -2.33 -1.35 5.30
CA LYS A 76 -1.21 -0.55 4.82
C LYS A 76 -1.45 0.96 4.98
N THR A 77 -2.66 1.42 4.69
CA THR A 77 -3.04 2.84 4.84
C THR A 77 -3.04 3.23 6.32
N ILE A 78 -3.58 2.37 7.17
CA ILE A 78 -3.60 2.56 8.63
C ILE A 78 -2.17 2.64 9.18
N LYS A 79 -1.29 1.71 8.77
CA LYS A 79 0.14 1.73 9.16
C LYS A 79 0.83 3.02 8.73
N ASN A 80 0.54 3.52 7.51
CA ASN A 80 1.12 4.77 7.01
C ASN A 80 0.65 5.98 7.83
N TYR A 81 -0.65 6.07 8.16
CA TYR A 81 -1.14 7.12 9.06
C TYR A 81 -0.45 7.07 10.42
N GLY A 82 -0.39 5.89 11.04
CA GLY A 82 0.26 5.73 12.34
C GLY A 82 1.73 6.14 12.33
N SER A 83 2.49 5.70 11.32
CA SER A 83 3.91 6.07 11.17
C SER A 83 4.09 7.57 10.95
N ASN A 84 3.25 8.20 10.11
CA ASN A 84 3.32 9.62 9.84
C ASN A 84 2.99 10.44 11.08
N LEU A 85 1.86 10.15 11.76
CA LEU A 85 1.41 10.91 12.93
C LEU A 85 2.38 10.80 14.10
N ARG A 86 2.89 9.60 14.41
CA ARG A 86 3.91 9.42 15.45
C ARG A 86 5.18 10.21 15.16
N ARG A 87 5.63 10.21 13.90
CA ARG A 87 6.77 11.02 13.47
C ARG A 87 6.49 12.51 13.64
N ILE A 88 5.33 12.99 13.19
CA ILE A 88 4.93 14.39 13.26
C ILE A 88 4.93 14.88 14.72
N PHE A 89 4.23 14.18 15.61
CA PHE A 89 4.11 14.61 17.00
C PHE A 89 5.42 14.49 17.78
N ARG A 90 6.26 13.50 17.46
CA ARG A 90 7.63 13.45 18.01
C ARG A 90 8.45 14.65 17.57
N ASP A 91 8.36 15.05 16.31
CA ASP A 91 9.17 16.15 15.75
C ASP A 91 8.63 17.53 16.17
N ILE A 92 7.32 17.69 16.40
CA ILE A 92 6.69 18.92 16.92
C ILE A 92 6.92 19.06 18.45
N GLY A 93 6.91 17.95 19.20
CA GLY A 93 7.14 17.95 20.64
C GLY A 93 6.01 18.54 21.49
N LYS A 94 4.76 18.59 20.94
CA LYS A 94 3.56 19.09 21.63
C LYS A 94 2.45 18.06 21.60
N ASP A 95 1.52 18.19 22.56
CA ASP A 95 0.28 17.41 22.55
C ASP A 95 -0.61 17.82 21.37
N ALA A 96 -1.25 16.84 20.73
CA ALA A 96 -2.01 17.04 19.49
C ALA A 96 -3.13 18.10 19.63
N ASP A 97 -3.76 18.20 20.78
CA ASP A 97 -4.82 19.16 21.07
C ASP A 97 -4.32 20.59 21.36
N THR A 98 -3.00 20.76 21.57
CA THR A 98 -2.37 22.07 21.83
C THR A 98 -1.60 22.61 20.62
N VAL A 99 -1.45 21.82 19.56
CA VAL A 99 -0.72 22.23 18.34
C VAL A 99 -1.44 23.37 17.63
N SER A 100 -0.74 24.45 17.38
CA SER A 100 -1.22 25.61 16.64
C SER A 100 -1.00 25.47 15.13
N PRO A 101 -1.69 26.28 14.31
CA PRO A 101 -1.40 26.37 12.87
C PRO A 101 0.05 26.71 12.56
N LEU A 102 0.68 27.56 13.38
CA LEU A 102 2.08 27.96 13.22
C LEU A 102 3.04 26.80 13.45
N ASP A 103 2.77 25.94 14.46
CA ASP A 103 3.59 24.74 14.72
C ASP A 103 3.56 23.79 13.50
N ILE A 104 2.38 23.63 12.88
CA ILE A 104 2.23 22.81 11.68
C ILE A 104 2.99 23.39 10.49
N GLN A 105 2.87 24.70 10.28
CA GLN A 105 3.58 25.41 9.21
C GLN A 105 5.10 25.29 9.39
N ALA A 106 5.61 25.50 10.62
CA ALA A 106 7.03 25.33 10.95
C ALA A 106 7.51 23.90 10.71
N TYR A 107 6.73 22.89 11.12
CA TYR A 107 7.02 21.49 10.87
C TYR A 107 7.09 21.20 9.35
N LEU A 108 6.10 21.65 8.58
CA LEU A 108 6.07 21.42 7.14
C LEU A 108 7.24 22.13 6.43
N ALA A 109 7.62 23.33 6.86
CA ALA A 109 8.79 24.02 6.35
C ALA A 109 10.09 23.24 6.64
N MET A 110 10.24 22.70 7.85
CA MET A 110 11.35 21.81 8.21
C MET A 110 11.37 20.55 7.33
N VAL A 111 10.23 19.91 7.09
CA VAL A 111 10.17 18.73 6.21
C VAL A 111 10.56 19.08 4.78
N MET A 112 10.13 20.23 4.27
CA MET A 112 10.50 20.71 2.93
C MET A 112 12.00 20.97 2.78
N SER A 113 12.66 21.48 3.82
CA SER A 113 14.11 21.74 3.77
C SER A 113 14.94 20.44 3.80
N ARG A 114 14.46 19.38 4.49
CA ARG A 114 15.17 18.11 4.66
C ARG A 114 14.80 17.05 3.62
N SER A 115 13.71 17.27 2.89
CA SER A 115 13.12 16.24 2.02
C SER A 115 12.46 16.91 0.80
N SER A 116 11.42 16.30 0.25
CA SER A 116 10.69 16.81 -0.92
C SER A 116 9.38 17.50 -0.53
N LYS A 117 8.93 18.46 -1.35
CA LYS A 117 7.59 19.05 -1.22
C LYS A 117 6.47 18.01 -1.25
N ILE A 118 6.66 16.90 -1.99
CA ILE A 118 5.70 15.77 -2.04
C ILE A 118 5.59 15.10 -0.68
N ASN A 119 6.73 14.88 0.01
CA ASN A 119 6.72 14.28 1.34
C ASN A 119 6.04 15.21 2.36
N ALA A 120 6.32 16.52 2.31
CA ALA A 120 5.63 17.50 3.14
C ALA A 120 4.12 17.52 2.90
N ASP A 121 3.66 17.43 1.64
CA ASP A 121 2.21 17.34 1.34
C ASP A 121 1.59 16.03 1.85
N ASN A 122 2.30 14.92 1.83
CA ASN A 122 1.84 13.68 2.42
C ASN A 122 1.66 13.81 3.95
N MET A 123 2.60 14.49 4.64
CA MET A 123 2.46 14.78 6.08
C MET A 123 1.29 15.72 6.35
N ARG A 124 1.14 16.79 5.56
CA ARG A 124 0.02 17.72 5.65
C ARG A 124 -1.33 17.00 5.49
N ARG A 125 -1.45 16.10 4.50
CA ARG A 125 -2.67 15.30 4.29
C ARG A 125 -2.97 14.38 5.46
N SER A 126 -1.94 13.77 6.05
CA SER A 126 -2.11 12.93 7.25
C SER A 126 -2.63 13.77 8.43
N LEU A 127 -2.05 14.96 8.66
CA LEU A 127 -2.51 15.92 9.66
C LEU A 127 -3.94 16.39 9.39
N SER A 128 -4.26 16.77 8.15
CA SER A 128 -5.60 17.23 7.77
C SER A 128 -6.67 16.18 8.09
N THR A 129 -6.41 14.91 7.75
CA THR A 129 -7.35 13.82 8.04
C THR A 129 -7.48 13.57 9.55
N PHE A 130 -6.39 13.66 10.29
CA PHE A 130 -6.35 13.47 11.73
C PHE A 130 -7.06 14.59 12.48
N TYR A 131 -6.74 15.85 12.18
CA TYR A 131 -7.37 17.01 12.84
C TYR A 131 -8.83 17.19 12.47
N THR A 132 -9.25 16.81 11.25
CA THR A 132 -10.68 16.73 10.89
C THR A 132 -11.40 15.69 11.73
N TRP A 133 -10.75 14.56 12.03
CA TRP A 133 -11.32 13.56 12.92
C TRP A 133 -11.38 14.05 14.37
N LEU A 134 -10.29 14.62 14.94
CA LEU A 134 -10.29 15.18 16.28
C LEU A 134 -11.41 16.24 16.49
N HIS A 135 -11.60 17.10 15.51
CA HIS A 135 -12.65 18.13 15.55
C HIS A 135 -14.06 17.52 15.49
N ARG A 136 -14.27 16.49 14.67
CA ARG A 136 -15.54 15.79 14.57
C ARG A 136 -15.88 15.00 15.83
N GLU A 137 -14.88 14.47 16.54
CA GLU A 137 -15.04 13.79 17.84
C GLU A 137 -15.10 14.78 19.02
N GLU A 138 -15.20 16.08 18.74
CA GLU A 138 -15.27 17.17 19.73
C GLU A 138 -14.09 17.22 20.72
N ILE A 139 -12.96 16.57 20.39
CA ILE A 139 -11.74 16.58 21.21
C ILE A 139 -11.06 17.95 21.14
N ILE A 140 -11.21 18.65 20.03
CA ILE A 140 -10.71 20.02 19.83
C ILE A 140 -11.82 20.94 19.33
N ALA A 141 -11.91 22.15 19.87
CA ALA A 141 -12.93 23.12 19.47
C ALA A 141 -12.69 23.73 18.08
N LYS A 142 -11.43 23.83 17.65
CA LYS A 142 -11.03 24.42 16.35
C LYS A 142 -10.01 23.56 15.65
N ASN A 143 -10.23 23.30 14.36
CA ASN A 143 -9.28 22.55 13.55
C ASN A 143 -8.12 23.46 13.10
N PRO A 144 -6.87 23.22 13.56
CA PRO A 144 -5.72 24.06 13.20
C PRO A 144 -5.40 24.00 11.70
N MET A 145 -5.80 22.95 11.01
CA MET A 145 -5.55 22.79 9.56
C MET A 145 -6.35 23.76 8.69
N ASN A 146 -7.40 24.40 9.23
CA ASN A 146 -8.18 25.39 8.48
C ASN A 146 -7.37 26.64 8.07
N ARG A 147 -6.23 26.87 8.75
CA ARG A 147 -5.29 27.97 8.46
C ARG A 147 -3.96 27.50 7.85
N VAL A 148 -3.93 26.25 7.35
CA VAL A 148 -2.74 25.66 6.71
C VAL A 148 -3.05 25.38 5.25
N ASP A 149 -2.48 26.19 4.37
CA ASP A 149 -2.68 26.08 2.94
C ASP A 149 -2.15 24.78 2.34
N SER A 150 -2.68 24.41 1.18
CA SER A 150 -2.14 23.30 0.40
C SER A 150 -0.78 23.64 -0.20
N ILE A 151 0.13 22.67 -0.19
CA ILE A 151 1.45 22.83 -0.80
C ILE A 151 1.31 22.77 -2.32
N LYS A 152 1.65 23.85 -3.01
CA LYS A 152 1.66 23.86 -4.48
C LYS A 152 2.78 22.96 -5.01
N LEU A 153 2.40 21.84 -5.61
CA LEU A 153 3.31 20.89 -6.22
C LEU A 153 3.42 21.17 -7.72
N GLN A 154 4.63 21.37 -8.21
CA GLN A 154 4.86 21.38 -9.66
C GLN A 154 4.74 19.95 -10.18
N LYS A 155 3.82 19.71 -11.09
CA LYS A 155 3.69 18.45 -11.81
C LYS A 155 4.85 18.36 -12.80
N LYS A 156 5.91 17.62 -12.45
CA LYS A 156 6.95 17.28 -13.42
C LYS A 156 6.36 16.28 -14.44
N PRO A 157 6.54 16.52 -15.75
CA PRO A 157 6.13 15.57 -16.75
C PRO A 157 6.85 14.23 -16.50
N LYS A 158 6.12 13.17 -16.66
CA LYS A 158 6.65 11.81 -16.48
C LYS A 158 6.59 11.14 -17.82
N TYR A 159 7.72 10.85 -18.43
CA TYR A 159 7.81 10.30 -19.78
C TYR A 159 7.72 8.78 -19.81
N ALA A 160 7.14 8.26 -20.87
CA ALA A 160 7.22 6.87 -21.28
C ALA A 160 8.67 6.52 -21.69
N PHE A 161 8.98 5.24 -21.85
CA PHE A 161 10.20 4.86 -22.56
C PHE A 161 10.02 5.14 -24.06
N THR A 162 11.13 5.52 -24.72
CA THR A 162 11.20 5.50 -26.18
C THR A 162 11.29 4.06 -26.69
N ASP A 163 11.07 3.85 -27.99
CA ASP A 163 11.22 2.52 -28.59
C ASP A 163 12.64 2.02 -28.43
N MET A 164 13.66 2.89 -28.61
CA MET A 164 15.07 2.56 -28.39
C MET A 164 15.34 2.14 -26.95
N GLU A 165 14.84 2.90 -25.96
CA GLU A 165 15.00 2.54 -24.54
C GLU A 165 14.35 1.18 -24.23
N CYS A 166 13.22 0.86 -24.87
CA CYS A 166 12.57 -0.45 -24.70
C CYS A 166 13.45 -1.59 -25.21
N GLU A 167 14.08 -1.43 -26.40
CA GLU A 167 14.96 -2.45 -26.93
C GLU A 167 16.26 -2.56 -26.13
N LEU A 168 16.89 -1.45 -25.72
CA LEU A 168 18.04 -1.46 -24.84
C LEU A 168 17.77 -2.22 -23.53
N LEU A 169 16.59 -2.03 -22.93
CA LEU A 169 16.21 -2.79 -21.72
C LEU A 169 16.06 -4.30 -22.02
N ARG A 170 15.53 -4.67 -23.18
CA ARG A 170 15.37 -6.06 -23.59
C ARG A 170 16.70 -6.76 -23.83
N ASP A 171 17.62 -6.08 -24.51
CA ASP A 171 18.91 -6.63 -24.89
C ASP A 171 19.86 -6.77 -23.70
N ASN A 172 19.70 -5.93 -22.69
CA ASN A 172 20.51 -5.96 -21.49
C ASN A 172 19.96 -6.89 -20.38
N CYS A 173 18.92 -7.70 -20.63
CA CYS A 173 18.50 -8.73 -19.70
C CYS A 173 19.56 -9.85 -19.64
N SER A 174 20.13 -10.15 -18.46
CA SER A 174 21.21 -11.12 -18.28
C SER A 174 20.72 -12.53 -17.91
N THR A 175 19.47 -12.70 -17.54
CA THR A 175 18.88 -14.00 -17.15
C THR A 175 17.49 -14.15 -17.76
N ALA A 176 17.04 -15.39 -17.97
CA ALA A 176 15.66 -15.65 -18.42
C ALA A 176 14.62 -15.07 -17.44
N ARG A 177 14.92 -15.04 -16.13
CA ARG A 177 14.07 -14.41 -15.13
C ARG A 177 13.92 -12.89 -15.33
N GLU A 178 15.03 -12.18 -15.56
CA GLU A 178 14.98 -10.75 -15.87
C GLU A 178 14.16 -10.48 -17.14
N LYS A 179 14.40 -11.29 -18.18
CA LYS A 179 13.66 -11.19 -19.44
C LYS A 179 12.17 -11.43 -19.25
N ALA A 180 11.78 -12.45 -18.48
CA ALA A 180 10.39 -12.74 -18.18
C ALA A 180 9.71 -11.60 -17.39
N ILE A 181 10.39 -11.02 -16.38
CA ILE A 181 9.89 -9.87 -15.63
C ILE A 181 9.65 -8.68 -16.57
N VAL A 182 10.63 -8.34 -17.39
CA VAL A 182 10.58 -7.19 -18.29
C VAL A 182 9.47 -7.33 -19.33
N GLU A 183 9.41 -8.48 -20.02
CA GLU A 183 8.40 -8.71 -21.04
C GLU A 183 6.97 -8.80 -20.44
N THR A 184 6.84 -9.38 -19.24
CA THR A 184 5.54 -9.37 -18.54
C THR A 184 5.10 -7.94 -18.19
N LEU A 185 6.02 -7.08 -17.70
CA LEU A 185 5.71 -5.68 -17.42
C LEU A 185 5.31 -4.90 -18.68
N PHE A 186 6.02 -5.09 -19.80
CA PHE A 186 5.70 -4.44 -21.06
C PHE A 186 4.37 -4.92 -21.66
N SER A 187 4.06 -6.20 -21.50
CA SER A 187 2.86 -6.77 -22.10
C SER A 187 1.61 -6.48 -21.30
N THR A 188 1.66 -6.72 -19.98
CA THR A 188 0.46 -6.70 -19.13
C THR A 188 0.14 -5.34 -18.53
N TRP A 189 1.10 -4.44 -18.46
CA TRP A 189 1.02 -3.14 -17.77
C TRP A 189 0.54 -3.25 -16.31
N CYS A 190 0.66 -4.43 -15.70
CA CYS A 190 0.22 -4.66 -14.33
C CYS A 190 1.01 -3.83 -13.33
N ARG A 191 0.44 -3.61 -12.14
CA ARG A 191 1.18 -2.99 -11.04
C ARG A 191 2.23 -3.97 -10.51
N VAL A 192 3.33 -3.45 -9.99
CA VAL A 192 4.38 -4.31 -9.39
C VAL A 192 3.82 -5.26 -8.32
N SER A 193 2.79 -4.82 -7.58
CA SER A 193 2.12 -5.70 -6.61
C SER A 193 1.34 -6.84 -7.22
N GLU A 194 0.73 -6.59 -8.38
CA GLU A 194 0.00 -7.58 -9.13
C GLU A 194 0.99 -8.57 -9.75
N LEU A 195 2.08 -8.08 -10.33
CA LEU A 195 3.16 -8.93 -10.85
C LEU A 195 3.72 -9.90 -9.80
N CYS A 196 3.94 -9.42 -8.56
CA CYS A 196 4.41 -10.28 -7.47
C CYS A 196 3.43 -11.41 -7.14
N SER A 197 2.14 -11.17 -7.26
CA SER A 197 1.09 -12.12 -6.85
C SER A 197 0.65 -13.10 -7.93
N ILE A 198 1.15 -12.99 -9.17
CA ILE A 198 0.81 -13.91 -10.26
C ILE A 198 1.27 -15.32 -9.91
N LYS A 199 0.35 -16.27 -9.93
CA LYS A 199 0.67 -17.71 -9.85
C LYS A 199 0.77 -18.30 -11.25
N ILE A 200 1.51 -19.37 -11.40
CA ILE A 200 1.65 -20.06 -12.69
C ILE A 200 0.28 -20.54 -13.21
N LEU A 201 -0.60 -20.99 -12.28
CA LEU A 201 -1.96 -21.42 -12.60
C LEU A 201 -2.91 -20.28 -13.00
N ASP A 202 -2.56 -19.01 -12.74
CA ASP A 202 -3.36 -17.87 -13.17
C ASP A 202 -3.16 -17.54 -14.67
N ILE A 203 -2.22 -18.25 -15.35
CA ILE A 203 -1.87 -18.04 -16.74
C ILE A 203 -2.66 -19.01 -17.61
N GLU A 204 -3.64 -18.49 -18.34
CA GLU A 204 -4.49 -19.25 -19.26
C GLU A 204 -4.24 -18.78 -20.71
N GLY A 205 -3.41 -19.50 -21.45
CA GLY A 205 -3.03 -19.12 -22.81
C GLY A 205 -2.28 -17.78 -22.84
N ASP A 206 -2.92 -16.76 -23.41
CA ASP A 206 -2.40 -15.40 -23.49
C ASP A 206 -2.97 -14.45 -22.43
N GLN A 207 -3.73 -14.96 -21.45
CA GLN A 207 -4.41 -14.17 -20.42
C GLN A 207 -3.88 -14.51 -19.04
N ILE A 208 -3.85 -13.49 -18.19
CA ILE A 208 -3.56 -13.66 -16.75
C ILE A 208 -4.67 -12.98 -15.97
N ASN A 209 -5.25 -13.70 -15.02
CA ASN A 209 -6.20 -13.13 -14.07
C ASN A 209 -5.45 -12.47 -12.91
N VAL A 210 -5.48 -11.15 -12.80
CA VAL A 210 -4.77 -10.39 -11.75
C VAL A 210 -5.73 -9.77 -10.75
N LEU A 211 -5.37 -9.85 -9.47
CA LEU A 211 -6.12 -9.23 -8.38
C LEU A 211 -5.70 -7.77 -8.22
N GLY A 212 -6.60 -6.85 -8.58
CA GLY A 212 -6.39 -5.42 -8.50
C GLY A 212 -6.75 -4.80 -7.14
N LYS A 213 -6.74 -3.48 -7.07
CA LYS A 213 -7.17 -2.71 -5.89
C LYS A 213 -8.66 -2.95 -5.60
N GLY A 214 -9.02 -3.07 -4.34
CA GLY A 214 -10.41 -3.31 -3.93
C GLY A 214 -10.90 -4.74 -4.14
N ASN A 215 -9.98 -5.70 -4.21
CA ASN A 215 -10.28 -7.14 -4.38
C ASN A 215 -11.02 -7.48 -5.69
N LYS A 216 -10.82 -6.66 -6.73
CA LYS A 216 -11.44 -6.87 -8.06
C LYS A 216 -10.47 -7.56 -8.99
N TYR A 217 -10.90 -8.68 -9.58
CA TYR A 217 -10.14 -9.39 -10.60
C TYR A 217 -10.29 -8.69 -11.95
N ARG A 218 -9.24 -8.75 -12.78
CA ARG A 218 -9.27 -8.39 -14.18
C ARG A 218 -8.29 -9.21 -15.00
N TYR A 219 -8.59 -9.39 -16.25
CA TYR A 219 -7.65 -9.99 -17.20
C TYR A 219 -6.63 -8.96 -17.69
N VAL A 220 -5.39 -9.40 -17.80
CA VAL A 220 -4.31 -8.74 -18.53
C VAL A 220 -3.74 -9.70 -19.55
N TYR A 221 -3.10 -9.21 -20.60
CA TYR A 221 -2.79 -10.01 -21.78
C TYR A 221 -1.28 -10.12 -22.00
N LEU A 222 -0.85 -11.32 -22.40
CA LEU A 222 0.52 -11.66 -22.76
C LEU A 222 0.68 -11.64 -24.28
N ASN A 223 1.54 -10.78 -24.79
CA ASN A 223 1.97 -10.87 -26.18
C ASN A 223 2.94 -12.06 -26.39
N ALA A 224 3.26 -12.40 -27.63
CA ALA A 224 4.11 -13.53 -27.97
C ALA A 224 5.52 -13.45 -27.31
N LYS A 225 6.10 -12.23 -27.21
CA LYS A 225 7.40 -12.03 -26.57
C LYS A 225 7.37 -12.40 -25.09
N ALA A 226 6.33 -11.99 -24.37
CA ALA A 226 6.15 -12.31 -22.95
C ALA A 226 5.90 -13.80 -22.74
N GLN A 227 5.06 -14.44 -23.59
CA GLN A 227 4.81 -15.87 -23.50
C GLN A 227 6.10 -16.70 -23.68
N VAL A 228 6.91 -16.37 -24.70
CA VAL A 228 8.20 -17.02 -24.94
C VAL A 228 9.17 -16.80 -23.75
N ALA A 229 9.27 -15.56 -23.27
CA ALA A 229 10.16 -15.25 -22.14
C ALA A 229 9.75 -15.98 -20.86
N ILE A 230 8.45 -16.07 -20.55
CA ILE A 230 7.94 -16.82 -19.42
C ILE A 230 8.22 -18.31 -19.59
N ARG A 231 7.96 -18.89 -20.76
CA ARG A 231 8.22 -20.30 -21.04
C ARG A 231 9.70 -20.64 -20.81
N ASN A 232 10.62 -19.87 -21.38
CA ASN A 232 12.05 -20.10 -21.22
C ASN A 232 12.47 -20.00 -19.75
N TYR A 233 11.93 -19.01 -19.01
CA TYR A 233 12.20 -18.88 -17.60
C TYR A 233 11.66 -20.07 -16.78
N LEU A 234 10.46 -20.55 -17.07
CA LEU A 234 9.88 -21.71 -16.38
C LEU A 234 10.65 -23.01 -16.65
N GLN A 235 11.27 -23.17 -17.85
CA GLN A 235 12.14 -24.30 -18.15
C GLN A 235 13.43 -24.32 -17.33
N GLU A 236 13.93 -23.15 -16.91
CA GLU A 236 15.11 -23.04 -16.04
C GLU A 236 14.78 -23.22 -14.55
N ARG A 237 13.49 -23.24 -14.18
CA ARG A 237 13.07 -23.38 -12.78
C ARG A 237 13.16 -24.83 -12.33
N THR A 238 13.67 -25.00 -11.11
CA THR A 238 13.76 -26.30 -10.44
C THR A 238 12.97 -26.38 -9.14
N ASP A 239 12.29 -25.28 -8.76
CA ASP A 239 11.48 -25.17 -7.54
C ASP A 239 9.99 -25.46 -7.80
N SER A 240 9.25 -25.78 -6.74
CA SER A 240 7.80 -26.07 -6.77
C SER A 240 6.93 -24.89 -6.35
N ASN A 241 7.49 -23.69 -6.19
CA ASN A 241 6.75 -22.50 -5.74
C ASN A 241 5.66 -22.15 -6.76
N PRO A 242 4.39 -21.96 -6.31
CA PRO A 242 3.27 -21.70 -7.21
C PRO A 242 3.30 -20.33 -7.89
N TYR A 243 4.08 -19.37 -7.37
CA TYR A 243 4.16 -18.03 -7.94
C TYR A 243 5.06 -17.99 -9.18
N LEU A 244 4.68 -17.19 -10.17
CA LEU A 244 5.48 -17.01 -11.39
C LEU A 244 6.91 -16.52 -11.06
N PHE A 245 7.03 -15.60 -10.11
CA PHE A 245 8.30 -15.08 -9.64
C PHE A 245 8.46 -15.36 -8.14
N PRO A 246 9.08 -16.50 -7.76
CA PRO A 246 9.29 -16.86 -6.36
C PRO A 246 10.37 -16.00 -5.72
N ARG A 247 10.33 -15.89 -4.40
CA ARG A 247 11.34 -15.21 -3.60
C ARG A 247 12.60 -16.06 -3.56
N ARG A 248 13.74 -15.49 -3.95
CA ARG A 248 15.06 -16.10 -3.85
C ARG A 248 15.92 -15.38 -2.82
N ARG A 249 16.91 -16.07 -2.25
CA ARG A 249 17.84 -15.47 -1.28
C ARG A 249 18.60 -14.26 -1.84
N GLN A 250 19.00 -14.32 -3.10
CA GLN A 250 19.67 -13.22 -3.80
C GLN A 250 18.83 -11.94 -3.89
N ASP A 251 17.50 -12.05 -3.81
CA ASP A 251 16.59 -10.92 -3.85
C ASP A 251 16.62 -10.11 -2.55
N ILE A 252 17.01 -10.74 -1.43
CA ILE A 252 17.03 -10.12 -0.09
C ILE A 252 18.23 -9.18 0.07
N THR A 253 19.36 -9.53 -0.53
CA THR A 253 20.62 -8.78 -0.39
C THR A 253 20.62 -7.43 -1.11
N GLY A 254 19.74 -7.24 -2.11
CA GLY A 254 19.62 -6.01 -2.89
C GLY A 254 18.69 -4.94 -2.31
N SER A 255 17.76 -5.32 -1.44
CA SER A 255 16.66 -4.43 -1.03
C SER A 255 16.91 -3.65 0.27
N ARG A 256 17.83 -4.08 1.13
CA ARG A 256 18.07 -3.43 2.44
C ARG A 256 19.54 -3.54 2.85
N LYS A 257 20.32 -2.51 2.59
CA LYS A 257 21.53 -2.25 3.38
C LYS A 257 21.06 -1.95 4.82
N GLY A 258 21.17 -2.91 5.73
CA GLY A 258 21.08 -2.62 7.16
C GLY A 258 20.26 -3.53 8.06
N PHE A 259 19.51 -4.52 7.55
CA PHE A 259 18.72 -5.40 8.44
C PHE A 259 18.67 -6.85 7.93
N VAL A 260 19.79 -7.53 7.99
CA VAL A 260 19.81 -9.01 7.88
C VAL A 260 20.72 -9.49 9.00
N SER A 261 20.16 -10.23 9.97
CA SER A 261 20.97 -10.88 11.00
C SER A 261 21.92 -11.87 10.31
N ASP A 262 23.17 -11.91 10.75
CA ASP A 262 24.24 -12.75 10.20
C ASP A 262 23.92 -14.26 10.15
N SER A 263 22.86 -14.70 10.81
CA SER A 263 22.41 -16.10 10.80
C SER A 263 21.82 -16.59 9.48
N TRP A 264 21.37 -15.69 8.60
CA TRP A 264 20.72 -16.03 7.33
C TRP A 264 21.70 -16.30 6.16
N TYR A 265 23.00 -15.94 6.33
CA TYR A 265 24.01 -16.08 5.28
C TYR A 265 24.62 -17.48 5.14
N LYS A 266 24.27 -18.41 6.02
CA LYS A 266 24.97 -19.72 6.13
C LYS A 266 24.29 -20.89 5.44
N THR A 267 23.14 -20.71 4.75
CA THR A 267 22.46 -21.81 4.05
C THR A 267 22.49 -21.65 2.54
N PRO A 268 22.72 -22.74 1.77
CA PRO A 268 22.78 -22.69 0.30
C PRO A 268 21.43 -22.33 -0.30
N GLU A 269 21.46 -21.84 -1.54
CA GLU A 269 20.34 -21.39 -2.39
C GLU A 269 18.93 -21.71 -1.90
N PHE A 270 18.42 -20.88 -0.97
CA PHE A 270 17.05 -21.04 -0.49
C PHE A 270 16.10 -20.25 -1.39
N VAL A 271 15.26 -20.96 -2.13
CA VAL A 271 14.04 -20.44 -2.73
C VAL A 271 12.92 -20.75 -1.75
N SER A 272 12.16 -19.75 -1.34
CA SER A 272 10.97 -20.02 -0.53
C SER A 272 9.97 -20.83 -1.37
N ASP A 273 9.52 -21.97 -0.88
CA ASP A 273 8.56 -22.82 -1.58
C ASP A 273 7.14 -22.21 -1.62
N THR A 274 6.89 -21.17 -0.85
CA THR A 274 5.54 -20.61 -0.66
C THR A 274 5.44 -19.11 -0.82
N GLU A 275 6.55 -18.36 -0.84
CA GLU A 275 6.51 -16.89 -0.88
C GLU A 275 6.81 -16.32 -2.27
N PRO A 276 6.03 -15.33 -2.72
CA PRO A 276 6.35 -14.58 -3.93
C PRO A 276 7.53 -13.64 -3.72
N MET A 277 8.15 -13.20 -4.80
CA MET A 277 9.09 -12.08 -4.80
C MET A 277 8.41 -10.82 -4.29
N ASP A 278 9.09 -10.06 -3.44
CA ASP A 278 8.57 -8.78 -2.96
C ASP A 278 8.75 -7.66 -4.00
N LYS A 279 7.99 -6.57 -3.80
CA LYS A 279 8.02 -5.41 -4.71
C LYS A 279 9.39 -4.74 -4.79
N GLY A 280 10.09 -4.67 -3.65
CA GLY A 280 11.41 -4.06 -3.57
C GLY A 280 12.42 -4.82 -4.42
N SER A 281 12.33 -6.14 -4.44
CA SER A 281 13.18 -7.01 -5.26
C SER A 281 12.95 -6.78 -6.76
N ILE A 282 11.69 -6.71 -7.21
CA ILE A 282 11.38 -6.38 -8.61
C ILE A 282 11.87 -4.96 -8.96
N GLU A 283 11.61 -3.98 -8.10
CA GLU A 283 12.06 -2.60 -8.30
C GLU A 283 13.60 -2.52 -8.37
N TYR A 284 14.29 -3.30 -7.55
CA TYR A 284 15.75 -3.38 -7.56
C TYR A 284 16.29 -4.00 -8.88
N ILE A 285 15.72 -5.14 -9.30
CA ILE A 285 16.09 -5.81 -10.56
C ILE A 285 15.92 -4.84 -11.73
N VAL A 286 14.76 -4.22 -11.84
CA VAL A 286 14.41 -3.29 -12.92
C VAL A 286 15.32 -2.06 -12.92
N ARG A 287 15.64 -1.50 -11.74
CA ARG A 287 16.55 -0.35 -11.60
C ARG A 287 17.99 -0.74 -11.98
N ARG A 288 18.45 -1.90 -11.56
CA ARG A 288 19.77 -2.43 -11.91
C ARG A 288 19.89 -2.67 -13.42
N LEU A 289 18.83 -3.23 -14.03
CA LEU A 289 18.75 -3.38 -15.48
C LEU A 289 18.84 -2.03 -16.20
N GLY A 290 18.08 -1.03 -15.77
CA GLY A 290 18.13 0.32 -16.34
C GLY A 290 19.53 0.93 -16.28
N LYS A 291 20.23 0.78 -15.12
CA LYS A 291 21.63 1.24 -14.98
C LYS A 291 22.56 0.52 -15.97
N ARG A 292 22.38 -0.78 -16.18
CA ARG A 292 23.19 -1.59 -17.11
C ARG A 292 22.91 -1.23 -18.57
N ALA A 293 21.66 -0.93 -18.90
CA ALA A 293 21.20 -0.51 -20.23
C ALA A 293 21.42 0.97 -20.53
N GLY A 294 21.95 1.76 -19.61
CA GLY A 294 22.08 3.22 -19.77
C GLY A 294 20.73 3.97 -19.80
N VAL A 295 19.63 3.35 -19.31
CA VAL A 295 18.29 3.93 -19.31
C VAL A 295 17.95 4.47 -17.93
N GLU A 296 17.87 5.79 -17.81
CA GLU A 296 17.57 6.45 -16.55
C GLU A 296 16.12 6.26 -16.10
N ASN A 297 15.88 6.47 -14.79
CA ASN A 297 14.55 6.42 -14.18
C ASN A 297 13.76 5.13 -14.48
N THR A 298 14.45 4.00 -14.64
CA THR A 298 13.84 2.71 -14.90
C THR A 298 13.20 2.14 -13.65
N HIS A 299 11.87 2.04 -13.65
CA HIS A 299 11.06 1.51 -12.55
C HIS A 299 9.73 0.93 -13.08
N PRO A 300 9.05 -0.01 -12.39
CA PRO A 300 7.87 -0.71 -12.91
C PRO A 300 6.73 0.20 -13.39
N HIS A 301 6.48 1.32 -12.72
CA HIS A 301 5.46 2.26 -13.15
C HIS A 301 5.77 2.95 -14.51
N ARG A 302 7.06 3.06 -14.89
CA ARG A 302 7.43 3.60 -16.21
C ARG A 302 7.08 2.61 -17.32
N PHE A 303 7.24 1.28 -17.10
CA PHE A 303 6.75 0.24 -18.04
C PHE A 303 5.25 0.35 -18.27
N ARG A 304 4.48 0.42 -17.19
CA ARG A 304 3.02 0.58 -17.25
C ARG A 304 2.60 1.85 -18.01
N ARG A 305 3.29 2.96 -17.75
CA ARG A 305 3.07 4.21 -18.48
C ARG A 305 3.39 4.06 -19.96
N THR A 306 4.51 3.44 -20.27
CA THR A 306 4.96 3.20 -21.65
C THR A 306 3.91 2.40 -22.43
N GLY A 307 3.44 1.29 -21.87
CA GLY A 307 2.39 0.50 -22.50
C GLY A 307 1.11 1.30 -22.76
N ALA A 308 0.63 2.03 -21.75
CA ALA A 308 -0.57 2.86 -21.88
C ALA A 308 -0.40 3.97 -22.93
N THR A 309 0.72 4.70 -22.90
CA THR A 309 1.01 5.78 -23.85
C THR A 309 1.15 5.25 -25.27
N MET A 310 1.86 4.12 -25.48
CA MET A 310 2.02 3.52 -26.78
C MET A 310 0.69 2.98 -27.35
N ALA A 311 -0.15 2.39 -26.48
CA ALA A 311 -1.48 1.91 -26.90
C ALA A 311 -2.38 3.07 -27.38
N LEU A 312 -2.40 4.17 -26.61
CA LEU A 312 -3.13 5.38 -27.01
C LEU A 312 -2.60 5.97 -28.31
N LYS A 313 -1.26 6.07 -28.48
CA LYS A 313 -0.64 6.53 -29.74
C LYS A 313 -0.97 5.65 -30.94
N ARG A 314 -1.18 4.35 -30.72
CA ARG A 314 -1.60 3.40 -31.76
C ARG A 314 -3.10 3.38 -32.00
N GLY A 315 -3.87 4.25 -31.34
CA GLY A 315 -5.32 4.41 -31.55
C GLY A 315 -6.21 3.55 -30.66
N MET A 316 -5.68 2.91 -29.62
CA MET A 316 -6.53 2.20 -28.65
C MET A 316 -7.40 3.20 -27.88
N PRO A 317 -8.74 3.01 -27.82
CA PRO A 317 -9.62 3.90 -27.07
C PRO A 317 -9.22 4.03 -25.61
N ILE A 318 -9.32 5.24 -25.06
CA ILE A 318 -8.91 5.53 -23.67
C ILE A 318 -9.67 4.69 -22.64
N GLU A 319 -10.92 4.36 -22.92
CA GLU A 319 -11.77 3.50 -22.09
C GLU A 319 -11.19 2.08 -21.99
N GLN A 320 -10.71 1.54 -23.11
CA GLN A 320 -10.07 0.22 -23.16
C GLN A 320 -8.73 0.22 -22.43
N VAL A 321 -7.91 1.27 -22.61
CA VAL A 321 -6.67 1.46 -21.86
C VAL A 321 -6.95 1.57 -20.36
N SER A 322 -7.96 2.36 -19.98
CA SER A 322 -8.39 2.52 -18.58
C SER A 322 -8.81 1.19 -17.94
N LYS A 323 -9.60 0.39 -18.67
CA LYS A 323 -10.06 -0.94 -18.25
C LYS A 323 -8.89 -1.90 -18.09
N THR A 324 -7.97 -1.95 -19.06
CA THR A 324 -6.75 -2.78 -18.99
C THR A 324 -5.86 -2.39 -17.78
N LEU A 325 -5.72 -1.10 -17.54
CA LEU A 325 -5.00 -0.59 -16.38
C LEU A 325 -5.73 -0.86 -15.04
N GLY A 326 -7.02 -1.10 -15.04
CA GLY A 326 -7.86 -1.21 -13.83
C GLY A 326 -7.89 0.13 -13.08
N HIS A 327 -8.18 1.22 -13.79
CA HIS A 327 -8.46 2.52 -13.20
C HIS A 327 -9.97 2.66 -12.95
N GLU A 328 -10.35 3.13 -11.76
CA GLU A 328 -11.75 3.39 -11.40
C GLU A 328 -12.29 4.68 -12.05
N SER A 329 -11.39 5.59 -12.46
CA SER A 329 -11.72 6.87 -13.08
C SER A 329 -10.88 7.10 -14.32
N LEU A 330 -11.51 7.51 -15.41
CA LEU A 330 -10.86 7.91 -16.67
C LEU A 330 -9.87 9.06 -16.46
N ALA A 331 -10.14 9.98 -15.53
CA ALA A 331 -9.23 11.07 -15.17
C ALA A 331 -7.83 10.57 -14.79
N THR A 332 -7.72 9.37 -14.21
CA THR A 332 -6.42 8.75 -13.91
C THR A 332 -5.68 8.30 -15.17
N THR A 333 -6.40 7.99 -16.24
CA THR A 333 -5.83 7.57 -17.54
C THR A 333 -5.49 8.76 -18.40
N GLN A 334 -6.21 9.88 -18.26
CA GLN A 334 -5.96 11.12 -19.02
C GLN A 334 -4.55 11.67 -18.82
N ILE A 335 -3.88 11.35 -17.70
CA ILE A 335 -2.48 11.72 -17.48
C ILE A 335 -1.49 11.08 -18.48
N TYR A 336 -1.92 10.06 -19.22
CA TYR A 336 -1.14 9.42 -20.29
C TYR A 336 -1.46 9.98 -21.68
N LEU A 337 -2.50 10.79 -21.78
CA LEU A 337 -2.81 11.56 -22.97
C LEU A 337 -1.90 12.80 -23.00
N ASP A 338 -0.63 12.58 -23.31
CA ASP A 338 0.22 13.67 -23.79
C ASP A 338 -0.13 13.84 -25.28
N LEU A 339 -1.21 14.58 -25.52
CA LEU A 339 -1.64 14.94 -26.87
C LEU A 339 -0.65 15.98 -27.39
N SER A 340 0.46 15.51 -27.96
CA SER A 340 1.31 16.39 -28.76
C SER A 340 0.48 16.93 -29.94
N ASP A 341 0.78 18.15 -30.36
CA ASP A 341 0.13 18.79 -31.51
C ASP A 341 0.14 17.89 -32.77
N ASP A 342 1.18 17.06 -32.92
CA ASP A 342 1.29 16.07 -33.99
C ASP A 342 0.21 15.00 -33.92
N ILE A 343 -0.17 14.51 -32.74
CA ILE A 343 -1.24 13.52 -32.58
C ILE A 343 -2.60 14.15 -32.87
N LEU A 344 -2.79 15.39 -32.38
CA LEU A 344 -4.02 16.15 -32.69
C LEU A 344 -4.15 16.40 -34.19
N ALA A 345 -3.09 16.84 -34.85
CA ALA A 345 -3.08 17.07 -36.30
C ALA A 345 -3.32 15.77 -37.09
N ALA A 346 -2.74 14.64 -36.68
CA ALA A 346 -2.97 13.33 -37.30
C ALA A 346 -4.43 12.86 -37.11
N SER A 347 -4.96 13.03 -35.90
CA SER A 347 -6.35 12.69 -35.57
C SER A 347 -7.32 13.59 -36.36
N HIS A 348 -7.07 14.90 -36.43
CA HIS A 348 -7.89 15.83 -37.21
C HIS A 348 -7.94 15.40 -38.66
N ARG A 349 -6.78 15.12 -39.30
CA ARG A 349 -6.70 14.65 -40.68
C ARG A 349 -7.40 13.32 -40.91
N LYS A 350 -7.50 12.45 -39.92
CA LYS A 350 -8.15 11.14 -40.01
C LYS A 350 -9.68 11.21 -39.89
N TYR A 351 -10.18 12.12 -39.05
CA TYR A 351 -11.59 12.12 -38.66
C TYR A 351 -12.36 13.35 -39.11
N VAL A 352 -11.70 14.38 -39.61
CA VAL A 352 -12.30 15.61 -40.11
C VAL A 352 -11.87 15.77 -41.57
N THR A 353 -12.57 15.07 -42.46
CA THR A 353 -12.48 15.21 -43.95
C THR A 353 -13.76 15.74 -44.47
#